data_b8b5bbeac161459d55503e58ff089710
#
_entry.id   b8b5bbeac161459d55503e58ff089710
#
_cell.length_a   1.000
_cell.length_b   1.000
_cell.length_c   1.000
_cell.angle_alpha   90.00
_cell.angle_beta   90.00
_cell.angle_gamma   90.00
#
_symmetry.space_group_name_H-M   'P 1'
#
loop_
_entity.id
_entity.type
_entity.pdbx_description
1 polymer ?
#
loop_
_entity_poly.entity_id
_entity_poly.type
_entity_poly.pdbx_seq_one_letter_code
_entity_poly.pdbx_strand_id
1 'polypeptide(L)'
;MRLELGPLSGRNFRLLFAARSISYFGTYLAPIAVAFAVLDLTGSASDTGIAFACWTLAQVSTLMIAGVVADRLPRRLVMVSSDVANFCVRAGMGVLLLTGHARIWEIFVLQALGGAATAFYSPASSGLVPEVVDKPQLQQANAFMGIARYLAFPLGAATGGAIVATIGSGTALLVDAGTYAASALLLSGIRLPTLSRTAAAQNFLRELRDGWDAFTEHTWVWLLTVWIALYFLITYAPFFVLGPYIAKHSLGGAGAWGTVVTGEGIGALVGAFVGLRVRPGRPWVVVGAVFSLTSVQSVLLAAHVSFVAIAVAAVIAGFSFSLGGVIYETGVQHEIAPEKLSRVSAYSWMCAMVFLPLGYALAGPIADAVGMSAYLIFGAAWIVVTTLIVFAVPAVRNYRLPEAAIAAS
;
A
#
# COMPACT_ATOMS: atom_id res chain seq x y z
N MET A 1 -27.25 -25.82 3.20
CA MET A 1 -26.94 -24.44 2.76
C MET A 1 -26.03 -24.57 1.54
N ARG A 2 -26.56 -24.47 0.32
CA ARG A 2 -25.70 -24.39 -0.87
C ARG A 2 -24.98 -23.05 -0.73
N LEU A 3 -23.66 -23.07 -0.60
CA LEU A 3 -22.82 -21.88 -0.76
C LEU A 3 -23.09 -21.37 -2.18
N GLU A 4 -24.00 -20.42 -2.32
CA GLU A 4 -24.14 -19.70 -3.56
C GLU A 4 -22.81 -18.97 -3.79
N LEU A 5 -22.02 -19.49 -4.73
CA LEU A 5 -20.69 -18.98 -5.04
C LEU A 5 -20.72 -17.54 -5.57
N GLY A 6 -21.92 -16.95 -5.68
CA GLY A 6 -22.14 -15.57 -6.09
C GLY A 6 -21.29 -15.18 -7.30
N PRO A 7 -20.48 -14.12 -7.21
CA PRO A 7 -19.63 -13.67 -8.32
C PRO A 7 -18.65 -14.75 -8.81
N LEU A 8 -18.18 -15.66 -7.92
CA LEU A 8 -17.27 -16.76 -8.27
C LEU A 8 -17.88 -17.80 -9.19
N SER A 9 -19.21 -17.80 -9.41
CA SER A 9 -19.84 -18.65 -10.42
C SER A 9 -19.45 -18.22 -11.85
N GLY A 10 -19.21 -16.92 -12.07
CA GLY A 10 -18.81 -16.32 -13.33
C GLY A 10 -17.35 -16.63 -13.70
N ARG A 11 -17.08 -17.17 -14.90
CA ARG A 11 -15.71 -17.49 -15.38
C ARG A 11 -14.82 -16.25 -15.37
N ASN A 12 -15.29 -15.13 -15.88
CA ASN A 12 -14.50 -13.90 -15.98
C ASN A 12 -14.09 -13.36 -14.62
N PHE A 13 -15.03 -13.39 -13.64
CA PHE A 13 -14.70 -12.94 -12.28
C PHE A 13 -13.72 -13.90 -11.59
N ARG A 14 -13.84 -15.22 -11.76
CA ARG A 14 -12.85 -16.18 -11.22
C ARG A 14 -11.45 -15.91 -11.75
N LEU A 15 -11.31 -15.65 -13.06
CA LEU A 15 -10.02 -15.33 -13.67
C LEU A 15 -9.46 -14.03 -13.12
N LEU A 16 -10.30 -12.98 -12.98
CA LEU A 16 -9.89 -11.70 -12.40
C LEU A 16 -9.49 -11.85 -10.93
N PHE A 17 -10.27 -12.59 -10.15
CA PHE A 17 -10.01 -12.83 -8.74
C PHE A 17 -8.69 -13.60 -8.53
N ALA A 18 -8.48 -14.68 -9.29
CA ALA A 18 -7.24 -15.46 -9.21
C ALA A 18 -6.02 -14.62 -9.65
N ALA A 19 -6.12 -13.87 -10.76
CA ALA A 19 -5.07 -12.99 -11.25
C ALA A 19 -4.66 -11.96 -10.19
N ARG A 20 -5.65 -11.25 -9.61
CA ARG A 20 -5.39 -10.25 -8.57
C ARG A 20 -4.82 -10.84 -7.29
N SER A 21 -5.33 -12.00 -6.86
CA SER A 21 -4.83 -12.68 -5.65
C SER A 21 -3.36 -13.05 -5.79
N ILE A 22 -2.97 -13.60 -6.95
CA ILE A 22 -1.59 -13.97 -7.25
C ILE A 22 -0.71 -12.70 -7.36
N SER A 23 -1.17 -11.66 -8.04
CA SER A 23 -0.44 -10.40 -8.17
C SER A 23 -0.26 -9.68 -6.82
N TYR A 24 -1.28 -9.67 -5.96
CA TYR A 24 -1.14 -9.12 -4.59
C TYR A 24 -0.08 -9.87 -3.78
N PHE A 25 -0.06 -11.20 -3.88
CA PHE A 25 0.95 -12.00 -3.19
C PHE A 25 2.37 -11.59 -3.59
N GLY A 26 2.67 -11.47 -4.90
CA GLY A 26 3.95 -10.97 -5.39
C GLY A 26 4.26 -9.55 -4.93
N THR A 27 3.26 -8.66 -4.98
CA THR A 27 3.39 -7.26 -4.53
C THR A 27 3.89 -7.13 -3.09
N TYR A 28 3.46 -8.02 -2.18
CA TYR A 28 3.90 -8.00 -0.78
C TYR A 28 5.17 -8.80 -0.51
N LEU A 29 5.55 -9.71 -1.41
CA LEU A 29 6.82 -10.43 -1.37
C LEU A 29 7.99 -9.54 -1.81
N ALA A 30 7.80 -8.78 -2.90
CA ALA A 30 8.85 -8.04 -3.60
C ALA A 30 9.61 -7.01 -2.74
N PRO A 31 9.00 -6.20 -1.86
CA PRO A 31 9.73 -5.20 -1.06
C PRO A 31 10.82 -5.80 -0.20
N ILE A 32 10.60 -6.99 0.37
CA ILE A 32 11.61 -7.70 1.17
C ILE A 32 12.77 -8.14 0.26
N ALA A 33 12.45 -8.73 -0.90
CA ALA A 33 13.46 -9.16 -1.86
C ALA A 33 14.30 -8.00 -2.38
N VAL A 34 13.69 -6.86 -2.72
CA VAL A 34 14.39 -5.67 -3.19
C VAL A 34 15.29 -5.08 -2.10
N ALA A 35 14.77 -4.94 -0.85
CA ALA A 35 15.56 -4.40 0.24
C ALA A 35 16.84 -5.22 0.48
N PHE A 36 16.70 -6.54 0.58
CA PHE A 36 17.87 -7.41 0.81
C PHE A 36 18.76 -7.51 -0.42
N ALA A 37 18.22 -7.46 -1.65
CA ALA A 37 19.04 -7.38 -2.86
C ALA A 37 19.95 -6.15 -2.87
N VAL A 38 19.40 -4.97 -2.55
CA VAL A 38 20.18 -3.73 -2.48
C VAL A 38 21.20 -3.79 -1.35
N LEU A 39 20.81 -4.26 -0.17
CA LEU A 39 21.70 -4.41 0.98
C LEU A 39 22.82 -5.44 0.73
N ASP A 40 22.57 -6.48 -0.07
CA ASP A 40 23.61 -7.45 -0.46
C ASP A 40 24.59 -6.87 -1.47
N LEU A 41 24.12 -5.96 -2.35
CA LEU A 41 24.96 -5.31 -3.36
C LEU A 41 25.82 -4.17 -2.78
N THR A 42 25.26 -3.35 -1.89
CA THR A 42 25.89 -2.09 -1.48
C THR A 42 26.14 -1.95 0.01
N GLY A 43 25.47 -2.75 0.85
CA GLY A 43 25.49 -2.59 2.30
C GLY A 43 24.83 -1.30 2.80
N SER A 44 24.12 -0.54 1.94
CA SER A 44 23.65 0.82 2.20
C SER A 44 22.16 0.89 2.44
N ALA A 45 21.75 1.43 3.60
CA ALA A 45 20.37 1.78 3.87
C ALA A 45 19.88 2.93 2.96
N SER A 46 20.77 3.86 2.62
CA SER A 46 20.51 4.98 1.71
C SER A 46 20.11 4.48 0.31
N ASP A 47 20.84 3.51 -0.24
CA ASP A 47 20.52 2.91 -1.54
C ASP A 47 19.19 2.15 -1.50
N THR A 48 18.88 1.47 -0.38
CA THR A 48 17.60 0.82 -0.19
C THR A 48 16.46 1.84 -0.22
N GLY A 49 16.62 2.96 0.46
CA GLY A 49 15.68 4.06 0.43
C GLY A 49 15.50 4.65 -0.98
N ILE A 50 16.60 4.87 -1.73
CA ILE A 50 16.54 5.35 -3.11
C ILE A 50 15.80 4.35 -4.02
N ALA A 51 16.03 3.04 -3.87
CA ALA A 51 15.33 2.03 -4.65
C ALA A 51 13.80 2.07 -4.43
N PHE A 52 13.36 2.23 -3.18
CA PHE A 52 11.94 2.40 -2.86
C PHE A 52 11.39 3.74 -3.32
N ALA A 53 12.20 4.81 -3.24
CA ALA A 53 11.83 6.12 -3.75
C ALA A 53 11.64 6.11 -5.27
N CYS A 54 12.52 5.45 -6.03
CA CYS A 54 12.39 5.31 -7.48
C CYS A 54 11.07 4.64 -7.87
N TRP A 55 10.70 3.55 -7.19
CA TRP A 55 9.42 2.87 -7.42
C TRP A 55 8.23 3.79 -7.13
N THR A 56 8.17 4.36 -5.92
CA THR A 56 7.02 5.15 -5.48
C THR A 56 6.89 6.47 -6.22
N LEU A 57 8.01 7.14 -6.51
CA LEU A 57 8.01 8.38 -7.29
C LEU A 57 7.51 8.14 -8.71
N ALA A 58 8.01 7.10 -9.39
CA ALA A 58 7.55 6.75 -10.72
C ALA A 58 6.07 6.34 -10.73
N GLN A 59 5.61 5.61 -9.72
CA GLN A 59 4.21 5.22 -9.56
C GLN A 59 3.32 6.45 -9.39
N VAL A 60 3.63 7.35 -8.47
CA VAL A 60 2.82 8.54 -8.18
C VAL A 60 2.80 9.50 -9.37
N SER A 61 3.95 9.77 -9.99
CA SER A 61 4.04 10.69 -11.15
C SER A 61 3.31 10.16 -12.39
N THR A 62 3.23 8.83 -12.55
CA THR A 62 2.56 8.21 -13.70
C THR A 62 1.05 8.02 -13.48
N LEU A 63 0.57 8.06 -12.23
CA LEU A 63 -0.81 7.71 -11.87
C LEU A 63 -1.87 8.54 -12.61
N MET A 64 -1.62 9.83 -12.81
CA MET A 64 -2.55 10.72 -13.53
C MET A 64 -2.70 10.31 -15.01
N ILE A 65 -1.58 10.00 -15.67
CA ILE A 65 -1.56 9.52 -17.06
C ILE A 65 -2.25 8.15 -17.13
N ALA A 66 -1.99 7.29 -16.17
CA ALA A 66 -2.54 5.95 -16.08
C ALA A 66 -4.08 5.93 -16.00
N GLY A 67 -4.68 6.87 -15.26
CA GLY A 67 -6.13 7.06 -15.22
C GLY A 67 -6.72 7.34 -16.60
N VAL A 68 -6.16 8.31 -17.31
CA VAL A 68 -6.60 8.68 -18.67
C VAL A 68 -6.45 7.51 -19.65
N VAL A 69 -5.37 6.75 -19.57
CA VAL A 69 -5.12 5.58 -20.42
C VAL A 69 -6.13 4.45 -20.11
N ALA A 70 -6.41 4.19 -18.83
CA ALA A 70 -7.37 3.18 -18.41
C ALA A 70 -8.82 3.50 -18.84
N ASP A 71 -9.15 4.77 -19.05
CA ASP A 71 -10.46 5.20 -19.54
C ASP A 71 -10.57 5.08 -21.06
N ARG A 72 -9.47 5.20 -21.79
CA ARG A 72 -9.44 5.17 -23.27
C ARG A 72 -9.19 3.80 -23.86
N LEU A 73 -8.41 2.95 -23.19
CA LEU A 73 -8.05 1.63 -23.67
C LEU A 73 -8.87 0.53 -22.98
N PRO A 74 -9.00 -0.67 -23.61
CA PRO A 74 -9.61 -1.81 -22.95
C PRO A 74 -8.89 -2.14 -21.64
N ARG A 75 -9.59 -2.07 -20.51
CA ARG A 75 -9.02 -2.22 -19.15
C ARG A 75 -8.22 -3.53 -19.00
N ARG A 76 -8.75 -4.62 -19.60
CA ARG A 76 -8.04 -5.90 -19.65
C ARG A 76 -6.66 -5.76 -20.30
N LEU A 77 -6.57 -5.05 -21.44
CA LEU A 77 -5.31 -4.88 -22.15
C LEU A 77 -4.31 -4.05 -21.31
N VAL A 78 -4.78 -2.99 -20.67
CA VAL A 78 -3.96 -2.17 -19.77
C VAL A 78 -3.41 -2.99 -18.61
N MET A 79 -4.22 -3.85 -17.98
CA MET A 79 -3.76 -4.73 -16.90
C MET A 79 -2.74 -5.77 -17.39
N VAL A 80 -3.01 -6.42 -18.53
CA VAL A 80 -2.08 -7.42 -19.11
C VAL A 80 -0.76 -6.77 -19.47
N SER A 81 -0.76 -5.59 -20.12
CA SER A 81 0.49 -4.90 -20.48
C SER A 81 1.28 -4.44 -19.24
N SER A 82 0.60 -4.00 -18.18
CA SER A 82 1.21 -3.68 -16.89
C SER A 82 1.87 -4.91 -16.26
N ASP A 83 1.18 -6.06 -16.24
CA ASP A 83 1.72 -7.31 -15.70
C ASP A 83 2.92 -7.82 -16.51
N VAL A 84 2.85 -7.75 -17.85
CA VAL A 84 3.97 -8.13 -18.74
C VAL A 84 5.18 -7.22 -18.50
N ALA A 85 4.98 -5.92 -18.38
CA ALA A 85 6.05 -4.97 -18.06
C ALA A 85 6.69 -5.29 -16.70
N ASN A 86 5.88 -5.52 -15.66
CA ASN A 86 6.38 -5.90 -14.34
C ASN A 86 7.08 -7.27 -14.34
N PHE A 87 6.56 -8.25 -15.12
CA PHE A 87 7.27 -9.51 -15.33
C PHE A 87 8.68 -9.29 -15.89
N CYS A 88 8.81 -8.49 -16.94
CA CYS A 88 10.13 -8.21 -17.55
C CYS A 88 11.06 -7.49 -16.56
N VAL A 89 10.55 -6.52 -15.80
CA VAL A 89 11.30 -5.78 -14.78
C VAL A 89 11.79 -6.73 -13.67
N ARG A 90 10.89 -7.52 -13.08
CA ARG A 90 11.23 -8.43 -11.98
C ARG A 90 12.12 -9.58 -12.43
N ALA A 91 11.84 -10.15 -13.60
CA ALA A 91 12.70 -11.19 -14.19
C ALA A 91 14.09 -10.65 -14.51
N GLY A 92 14.18 -9.44 -15.10
CA GLY A 92 15.46 -8.78 -15.35
C GLY A 92 16.27 -8.56 -14.08
N MET A 93 15.65 -8.01 -13.02
CA MET A 93 16.30 -7.85 -11.72
C MET A 93 16.76 -9.20 -11.13
N GLY A 94 15.89 -10.21 -11.14
CA GLY A 94 16.22 -11.53 -10.62
C GLY A 94 17.39 -12.18 -11.35
N VAL A 95 17.41 -12.13 -12.70
CA VAL A 95 18.49 -12.66 -13.52
C VAL A 95 19.80 -11.91 -13.28
N LEU A 96 19.79 -10.58 -13.26
CA LEU A 96 20.99 -9.77 -12.97
C LEU A 96 21.60 -10.14 -11.62
N LEU A 97 20.76 -10.30 -10.59
CA LEU A 97 21.23 -10.70 -9.25
C LEU A 97 21.80 -12.12 -9.22
N LEU A 98 21.13 -13.08 -9.83
CA LEU A 98 21.59 -14.49 -9.85
C LEU A 98 22.84 -14.70 -10.66
N THR A 99 23.05 -13.90 -11.71
CA THR A 99 24.27 -13.97 -12.54
C THR A 99 25.44 -13.16 -11.97
N GLY A 100 25.23 -12.41 -10.88
CA GLY A 100 26.24 -11.56 -10.25
C GLY A 100 26.64 -10.32 -11.06
N HIS A 101 25.85 -9.95 -12.08
CA HIS A 101 26.11 -8.78 -12.93
C HIS A 101 25.31 -7.54 -12.53
N ALA A 102 24.46 -7.65 -11.49
CA ALA A 102 23.60 -6.54 -11.05
C ALA A 102 24.44 -5.33 -10.58
N ARG A 103 24.08 -4.16 -11.10
CA ARG A 103 24.61 -2.86 -10.64
C ARG A 103 23.50 -2.07 -9.99
N ILE A 104 23.82 -1.29 -8.98
CA ILE A 104 22.80 -0.57 -8.21
C ILE A 104 21.95 0.38 -9.07
N TRP A 105 22.53 1.08 -10.04
CA TRP A 105 21.79 1.97 -10.93
C TRP A 105 20.76 1.22 -11.81
N GLU A 106 21.05 -0.04 -12.18
CA GLU A 106 20.11 -0.89 -12.94
C GLU A 106 18.89 -1.22 -12.07
N ILE A 107 19.11 -1.50 -10.78
CA ILE A 107 18.03 -1.72 -9.82
C ILE A 107 17.16 -0.47 -9.71
N PHE A 108 17.75 0.73 -9.61
CA PHE A 108 16.99 1.99 -9.55
C PHE A 108 16.14 2.22 -10.80
N VAL A 109 16.70 2.00 -11.98
CA VAL A 109 15.98 2.13 -13.26
C VAL A 109 14.85 1.11 -13.35
N LEU A 110 15.11 -0.17 -13.02
CA LEU A 110 14.11 -1.23 -13.06
C LEU A 110 13.00 -0.96 -12.03
N GLN A 111 13.34 -0.45 -10.82
CA GLN A 111 12.35 -0.02 -9.83
C GLN A 111 11.46 1.10 -10.38
N ALA A 112 12.03 2.12 -11.01
CA ALA A 112 11.26 3.20 -11.62
C ALA A 112 10.33 2.69 -12.73
N LEU A 113 10.83 1.82 -13.63
CA LEU A 113 10.01 1.21 -14.68
C LEU A 113 8.86 0.36 -14.12
N GLY A 114 9.14 -0.44 -13.08
CA GLY A 114 8.12 -1.24 -12.41
C GLY A 114 7.07 -0.39 -11.71
N GLY A 115 7.48 0.69 -11.02
CA GLY A 115 6.57 1.64 -10.39
C GLY A 115 5.65 2.31 -11.41
N ALA A 116 6.21 2.78 -12.54
CA ALA A 116 5.44 3.36 -13.63
C ALA A 116 4.45 2.34 -14.23
N ALA A 117 4.89 1.09 -14.49
CA ALA A 117 4.02 0.04 -14.99
C ALA A 117 2.86 -0.27 -14.03
N THR A 118 3.14 -0.34 -12.72
CA THR A 118 2.14 -0.64 -11.69
C THR A 118 1.08 0.45 -11.56
N ALA A 119 1.41 1.72 -11.86
CA ALA A 119 0.46 2.82 -11.85
C ALA A 119 -0.76 2.57 -12.77
N PHE A 120 -0.56 1.91 -13.91
CA PHE A 120 -1.64 1.60 -14.86
C PHE A 120 -2.58 0.48 -14.38
N TYR A 121 -2.10 -0.41 -13.53
CA TYR A 121 -2.88 -1.57 -13.09
C TYR A 121 -4.07 -1.18 -12.22
N SER A 122 -3.88 -0.29 -11.24
CA SER A 122 -4.89 0.02 -10.23
C SER A 122 -6.18 0.62 -10.81
N PRO A 123 -6.16 1.71 -11.62
CA PRO A 123 -7.37 2.28 -12.19
C PRO A 123 -8.06 1.32 -13.18
N ALA A 124 -7.29 0.61 -13.99
CA ALA A 124 -7.83 -0.38 -14.92
C ALA A 124 -8.53 -1.53 -14.18
N SER A 125 -7.93 -2.02 -13.10
CA SER A 125 -8.45 -3.10 -12.27
C SER A 125 -9.76 -2.73 -11.57
N SER A 126 -9.84 -1.54 -10.95
CA SER A 126 -11.05 -1.06 -10.30
C SER A 126 -12.22 -0.94 -11.28
N GLY A 127 -11.93 -0.48 -12.48
CA GLY A 127 -12.94 -0.37 -13.52
C GLY A 127 -13.35 -1.70 -14.16
N LEU A 128 -12.50 -2.73 -14.11
CA LEU A 128 -12.81 -4.03 -14.72
C LEU A 128 -13.81 -4.85 -13.89
N VAL A 129 -13.85 -4.69 -12.56
CA VAL A 129 -14.78 -5.43 -11.69
C VAL A 129 -16.24 -5.29 -12.13
N PRO A 130 -16.80 -4.07 -12.35
CA PRO A 130 -18.18 -3.94 -12.80
C PRO A 130 -18.43 -4.40 -14.25
N GLU A 131 -17.41 -4.71 -15.03
CA GLU A 131 -17.54 -5.26 -16.38
C GLU A 131 -17.64 -6.80 -16.38
N VAL A 132 -17.26 -7.46 -15.28
CA VAL A 132 -17.23 -8.92 -15.16
C VAL A 132 -18.23 -9.48 -14.15
N VAL A 133 -18.95 -8.60 -13.44
CA VAL A 133 -19.90 -8.97 -12.39
C VAL A 133 -21.18 -8.17 -12.54
N ASP A 134 -22.34 -8.82 -12.32
CA ASP A 134 -23.63 -8.14 -12.30
C ASP A 134 -23.75 -7.15 -11.13
N LYS A 135 -24.48 -6.04 -11.34
CA LYS A 135 -24.62 -4.97 -10.35
C LYS A 135 -25.00 -5.44 -8.93
N PRO A 136 -25.95 -6.41 -8.74
CA PRO A 136 -26.31 -6.89 -7.41
C PRO A 136 -25.18 -7.63 -6.68
N GLN A 137 -24.21 -8.16 -7.42
CA GLN A 137 -23.07 -8.94 -6.86
C GLN A 137 -21.81 -8.09 -6.63
N LEU A 138 -21.80 -6.80 -7.00
CA LEU A 138 -20.62 -5.94 -6.91
C LEU A 138 -20.07 -5.82 -5.49
N GLN A 139 -20.95 -5.69 -4.50
CA GLN A 139 -20.51 -5.62 -3.10
C GLN A 139 -19.78 -6.89 -2.66
N GLN A 140 -20.32 -8.06 -3.02
CA GLN A 140 -19.69 -9.34 -2.71
C GLN A 140 -18.38 -9.54 -3.46
N ALA A 141 -18.31 -9.12 -4.74
CA ALA A 141 -17.08 -9.16 -5.53
C ALA A 141 -15.96 -8.29 -4.91
N ASN A 142 -16.29 -7.07 -4.48
CA ASN A 142 -15.35 -6.19 -3.81
C ASN A 142 -14.91 -6.76 -2.45
N ALA A 143 -15.80 -7.42 -1.70
CA ALA A 143 -15.44 -8.10 -0.46
C ALA A 143 -14.44 -9.23 -0.70
N PHE A 144 -14.63 -10.08 -1.72
CA PHE A 144 -13.67 -11.11 -2.11
C PHE A 144 -12.29 -10.50 -2.47
N MET A 145 -12.28 -9.42 -3.25
CA MET A 145 -11.03 -8.73 -3.60
C MET A 145 -10.32 -8.14 -2.38
N GLY A 146 -11.07 -7.59 -1.44
CA GLY A 146 -10.54 -7.10 -0.16
C GLY A 146 -9.93 -8.22 0.67
N ILE A 147 -10.62 -9.34 0.82
CA ILE A 147 -10.12 -10.54 1.55
C ILE A 147 -8.83 -11.04 0.90
N ALA A 148 -8.80 -11.18 -0.44
CA ALA A 148 -7.59 -11.61 -1.15
C ALA A 148 -6.40 -10.69 -0.88
N ARG A 149 -6.61 -9.38 -0.91
CA ARG A 149 -5.57 -8.38 -0.62
C ARG A 149 -5.05 -8.49 0.81
N TYR A 150 -5.95 -8.56 1.80
CA TYR A 150 -5.56 -8.63 3.20
C TYR A 150 -4.85 -9.94 3.55
N LEU A 151 -5.25 -11.07 2.95
CA LEU A 151 -4.56 -12.35 3.13
C LEU A 151 -3.21 -12.39 2.41
N ALA A 152 -3.11 -11.78 1.24
CA ALA A 152 -1.87 -11.74 0.47
C ALA A 152 -0.75 -10.99 1.20
N PHE A 153 -1.08 -9.99 2.04
CA PHE A 153 -0.07 -9.21 2.75
C PHE A 153 0.78 -10.08 3.69
N PRO A 154 0.24 -10.73 4.74
CA PRO A 154 1.07 -11.56 5.61
C PRO A 154 1.68 -12.76 4.89
N LEU A 155 0.97 -13.37 3.94
CA LEU A 155 1.47 -14.53 3.20
C LEU A 155 2.64 -14.15 2.29
N GLY A 156 2.54 -13.05 1.56
CA GLY A 156 3.61 -12.53 0.69
C GLY A 156 4.84 -12.14 1.50
N ALA A 157 4.66 -11.43 2.63
CA ALA A 157 5.76 -11.05 3.50
C ALA A 157 6.47 -12.26 4.12
N ALA A 158 5.72 -13.22 4.65
CA ALA A 158 6.28 -14.45 5.22
C ALA A 158 7.07 -15.24 4.19
N THR A 159 6.47 -15.46 3.01
CA THR A 159 7.11 -16.20 1.92
C THR A 159 8.31 -15.44 1.36
N GLY A 160 8.22 -14.13 1.20
CA GLY A 160 9.33 -13.28 0.75
C GLY A 160 10.52 -13.35 1.70
N GLY A 161 10.29 -13.21 3.01
CA GLY A 161 11.32 -13.35 4.02
C GLY A 161 11.96 -14.74 4.03
N ALA A 162 11.14 -15.80 3.93
CA ALA A 162 11.62 -17.18 3.88
C ALA A 162 12.45 -17.49 2.63
N ILE A 163 11.98 -17.09 1.44
CA ILE A 163 12.70 -17.31 0.18
C ILE A 163 14.03 -16.54 0.20
N VAL A 164 14.02 -15.27 0.59
CA VAL A 164 15.25 -14.48 0.65
C VAL A 164 16.25 -15.08 1.65
N ALA A 165 15.78 -15.54 2.81
CA ALA A 165 16.66 -16.13 3.83
C ALA A 165 17.27 -17.48 3.41
N THR A 166 16.59 -18.26 2.56
CA THR A 166 17.02 -19.62 2.21
C THR A 166 17.69 -19.73 0.84
N ILE A 167 17.18 -19.04 -0.14
CA ILE A 167 17.60 -19.15 -1.56
C ILE A 167 17.96 -17.80 -2.20
N GLY A 168 17.85 -16.70 -1.45
CA GLY A 168 18.32 -15.38 -1.85
C GLY A 168 17.29 -14.51 -2.58
N SER A 169 17.62 -13.23 -2.64
CA SER A 169 16.77 -12.17 -3.16
C SER A 169 16.49 -12.27 -4.66
N GLY A 170 17.47 -12.72 -5.46
CA GLY A 170 17.29 -12.92 -6.91
C GLY A 170 16.19 -13.96 -7.22
N THR A 171 16.17 -15.08 -6.50
CA THR A 171 15.13 -16.12 -6.65
C THR A 171 13.77 -15.59 -6.20
N ALA A 172 13.70 -14.84 -5.11
CA ALA A 172 12.45 -14.23 -4.66
C ALA A 172 11.85 -13.30 -5.72
N LEU A 173 12.68 -12.51 -6.42
CA LEU A 173 12.24 -11.64 -7.52
C LEU A 173 11.81 -12.44 -8.76
N LEU A 174 12.40 -13.60 -9.04
CA LEU A 174 11.92 -14.49 -10.11
C LEU A 174 10.57 -15.13 -9.76
N VAL A 175 10.34 -15.46 -8.49
CA VAL A 175 9.02 -15.93 -8.02
C VAL A 175 7.98 -14.81 -8.19
N ASP A 176 8.30 -13.57 -7.82
CA ASP A 176 7.45 -12.40 -8.05
C ASP A 176 7.17 -12.20 -9.55
N ALA A 177 8.20 -12.29 -10.40
CA ALA A 177 8.00 -12.27 -11.86
C ALA A 177 7.00 -13.35 -12.31
N GLY A 178 7.12 -14.57 -11.80
CA GLY A 178 6.17 -15.65 -12.06
C GLY A 178 4.73 -15.32 -11.69
N THR A 179 4.52 -14.55 -10.59
CA THR A 179 3.17 -14.09 -10.22
C THR A 179 2.57 -13.13 -11.25
N TYR A 180 3.37 -12.20 -11.79
CA TYR A 180 2.93 -11.31 -12.86
C TYR A 180 2.65 -12.06 -14.17
N ALA A 181 3.49 -13.04 -14.54
CA ALA A 181 3.24 -13.87 -15.70
C ALA A 181 1.94 -14.67 -15.56
N ALA A 182 1.70 -15.29 -14.41
CA ALA A 182 0.47 -16.02 -14.14
C ALA A 182 -0.76 -15.09 -14.16
N SER A 183 -0.65 -13.89 -13.57
CA SER A 183 -1.71 -12.87 -13.63
C SER A 183 -2.02 -12.46 -15.06
N ALA A 184 -1.02 -12.14 -15.87
CA ALA A 184 -1.19 -11.77 -17.29
C ALA A 184 -1.87 -12.89 -18.10
N LEU A 185 -1.49 -14.15 -17.89
CA LEU A 185 -2.11 -15.30 -18.55
C LEU A 185 -3.59 -15.45 -18.16
N LEU A 186 -3.93 -15.33 -16.85
CA LEU A 186 -5.30 -15.41 -16.36
C LEU A 186 -6.15 -14.25 -16.91
N LEU A 187 -5.64 -13.03 -16.90
CA LEU A 187 -6.31 -11.84 -17.44
C LEU A 187 -6.55 -11.96 -18.94
N SER A 188 -5.61 -12.55 -19.69
CA SER A 188 -5.75 -12.80 -21.13
C SER A 188 -6.90 -13.75 -21.46
N GLY A 189 -7.28 -14.61 -20.51
CA GLY A 189 -8.42 -15.51 -20.63
C GLY A 189 -9.80 -14.87 -20.44
N ILE A 190 -9.88 -13.61 -19.95
CA ILE A 190 -11.13 -12.87 -19.75
C ILE A 190 -11.69 -12.47 -21.12
N ARG A 191 -12.98 -12.75 -21.36
CA ARG A 191 -13.67 -12.42 -22.60
C ARG A 191 -14.76 -11.39 -22.29
N LEU A 192 -14.57 -10.17 -22.80
CA LEU A 192 -15.53 -9.07 -22.66
C LEU A 192 -16.05 -8.65 -24.03
N PRO A 193 -17.31 -8.25 -24.15
CA PRO A 193 -17.81 -7.56 -25.34
C PRO A 193 -17.00 -6.28 -25.56
N THR A 194 -16.76 -5.91 -26.80
CA THR A 194 -16.11 -4.66 -27.16
C THR A 194 -17.07 -3.50 -26.84
N LEU A 195 -16.91 -2.86 -25.68
CA LEU A 195 -17.65 -1.67 -25.34
C LEU A 195 -17.03 -0.48 -26.06
N SER A 196 -17.81 0.20 -26.91
CA SER A 196 -17.46 1.51 -27.45
C SER A 196 -17.50 2.53 -26.30
N ARG A 197 -16.33 2.98 -25.86
CA ARG A 197 -16.22 4.02 -24.81
C ARG A 197 -16.15 5.37 -25.48
N THR A 198 -17.22 6.13 -25.39
CA THR A 198 -17.20 7.57 -25.63
C THR A 198 -16.72 8.25 -24.37
N ALA A 199 -15.43 8.56 -24.30
CA ALA A 199 -14.91 9.47 -23.28
C ALA A 199 -15.54 10.84 -23.52
N ALA A 200 -16.45 11.26 -22.66
CA ALA A 200 -16.90 12.66 -22.64
C ALA A 200 -15.67 13.52 -22.32
N ALA A 201 -15.37 14.47 -23.21
CA ALA A 201 -14.33 15.45 -22.97
C ALA A 201 -14.82 16.38 -21.86
N GLN A 202 -14.53 16.04 -20.62
CA GLN A 202 -14.78 16.88 -19.46
C GLN A 202 -13.62 17.84 -19.29
N ASN A 203 -13.87 19.05 -18.80
CA ASN A 203 -12.85 20.05 -18.51
C ASN A 203 -12.05 19.59 -17.29
N PHE A 204 -11.02 18.77 -17.52
CA PHE A 204 -10.16 18.15 -16.50
C PHE A 204 -9.63 19.17 -15.46
N LEU A 205 -9.21 20.36 -15.91
CA LEU A 205 -8.73 21.41 -14.98
C LEU A 205 -9.83 21.94 -14.06
N ARG A 206 -11.07 22.04 -14.54
CA ARG A 206 -12.20 22.45 -13.72
C ARG A 206 -12.55 21.38 -12.69
N GLU A 207 -12.53 20.14 -13.08
CA GLU A 207 -12.77 19.02 -12.17
C GLU A 207 -11.72 18.91 -11.07
N LEU A 208 -10.44 19.16 -11.42
CA LEU A 208 -9.37 19.24 -10.44
C LEU A 208 -9.64 20.37 -9.44
N ARG A 209 -9.98 21.57 -9.91
CA ARG A 209 -10.25 22.71 -9.03
C ARG A 209 -11.45 22.43 -8.10
N ASP A 210 -12.55 21.96 -8.65
CA ASP A 210 -13.75 21.62 -7.88
C ASP A 210 -13.47 20.53 -6.82
N GLY A 211 -12.60 19.59 -7.14
CA GLY A 211 -12.12 18.57 -6.21
C GLY A 211 -11.25 19.11 -5.09
N TRP A 212 -10.35 20.06 -5.43
CA TRP A 212 -9.51 20.75 -4.45
C TRP A 212 -10.34 21.60 -3.48
N ASP A 213 -11.28 22.38 -4.03
CA ASP A 213 -12.17 23.21 -3.22
C ASP A 213 -12.98 22.34 -2.25
N ALA A 214 -13.53 21.20 -2.71
CA ALA A 214 -14.25 20.27 -1.86
C ALA A 214 -13.34 19.59 -0.80
N PHE A 215 -12.09 19.28 -1.14
CA PHE A 215 -11.11 18.71 -0.19
C PHE A 215 -10.75 19.71 0.92
N THR A 216 -10.57 20.98 0.59
CA THR A 216 -10.20 22.03 1.54
C THR A 216 -11.38 22.59 2.33
N GLU A 217 -12.62 22.37 1.87
CA GLU A 217 -13.86 22.77 2.56
C GLU A 217 -13.96 22.21 3.98
N HIS A 218 -13.50 20.96 4.19
CA HIS A 218 -13.55 20.29 5.47
C HIS A 218 -12.17 20.31 6.18
N THR A 219 -12.01 21.15 7.20
CA THR A 219 -10.74 21.31 7.92
C THR A 219 -10.16 20.00 8.45
N TRP A 220 -10.97 19.10 8.98
CA TRP A 220 -10.48 17.82 9.49
C TRP A 220 -9.95 16.88 8.40
N VAL A 221 -10.49 16.94 7.16
CA VAL A 221 -10.05 16.10 6.04
C VAL A 221 -8.62 16.44 5.64
N TRP A 222 -8.35 17.71 5.30
CA TRP A 222 -7.00 18.11 4.88
C TRP A 222 -5.98 18.03 6.03
N LEU A 223 -6.40 18.36 7.26
CA LEU A 223 -5.52 18.31 8.44
C LEU A 223 -5.07 16.87 8.73
N LEU A 224 -5.99 15.89 8.75
CA LEU A 224 -5.64 14.48 8.93
C LEU A 224 -4.85 13.94 7.74
N THR A 225 -5.14 14.38 6.53
CA THR A 225 -4.37 13.99 5.33
C THR A 225 -2.93 14.48 5.42
N VAL A 226 -2.69 15.74 5.79
CA VAL A 226 -1.33 16.27 5.99
C VAL A 226 -0.62 15.53 7.13
N TRP A 227 -1.32 15.25 8.22
CA TRP A 227 -0.77 14.51 9.34
C TRP A 227 -0.33 13.08 8.93
N ILE A 228 -1.15 12.37 8.15
CA ILE A 228 -0.81 11.05 7.60
C ILE A 228 0.35 11.16 6.59
N ALA A 229 0.39 12.19 5.75
CA ALA A 229 1.48 12.41 4.81
C ALA A 229 2.83 12.59 5.52
N LEU A 230 2.83 13.35 6.62
CA LEU A 230 4.01 13.51 7.47
C LEU A 230 4.35 12.23 8.26
N TYR A 231 3.35 11.44 8.66
CA TYR A 231 3.58 10.10 9.22
C TYR A 231 4.32 9.19 8.23
N PHE A 232 3.92 9.18 6.96
CA PHE A 232 4.63 8.41 5.93
C PHE A 232 6.07 8.89 5.72
N LEU A 233 6.29 10.21 5.77
CA LEU A 233 7.62 10.80 5.64
C LEU A 233 8.55 10.46 6.82
N ILE A 234 8.06 10.67 8.06
CA ILE A 234 8.90 10.77 9.25
C ILE A 234 8.96 9.45 10.04
N THR A 235 7.91 8.62 9.95
CA THR A 235 7.80 7.40 10.78
C THR A 235 7.79 6.14 9.92
N TYR A 236 6.91 6.08 8.93
CA TYR A 236 6.69 4.86 8.12
C TYR A 236 7.87 4.55 7.21
N ALA A 237 8.29 5.51 6.39
CA ALA A 237 9.38 5.29 5.44
C ALA A 237 10.70 4.93 6.12
N PRO A 238 11.16 5.61 7.19
CA PRO A 238 12.33 5.19 7.94
C PRO A 238 12.25 3.78 8.52
N PHE A 239 11.08 3.37 9.03
CA PHE A 239 10.88 2.01 9.55
C PHE A 239 11.14 0.96 8.45
N PHE A 240 10.59 1.15 7.25
CA PHE A 240 10.74 0.21 6.13
C PHE A 240 12.09 0.28 5.41
N VAL A 241 12.85 1.36 5.54
CA VAL A 241 14.22 1.48 4.99
C VAL A 241 15.27 0.96 5.98
N LEU A 242 15.17 1.39 7.24
CA LEU A 242 16.16 1.04 8.26
C LEU A 242 15.90 -0.35 8.86
N GLY A 243 14.67 -0.82 8.86
CA GLY A 243 14.31 -2.14 9.38
C GLY A 243 15.03 -3.29 8.72
N PRO A 244 15.03 -3.44 7.39
CA PRO A 244 15.82 -4.47 6.70
C PRO A 244 17.31 -4.37 7.00
N TYR A 245 17.86 -3.15 7.08
CA TYR A 245 19.27 -2.94 7.41
C TYR A 245 19.60 -3.43 8.82
N ILE A 246 18.81 -3.01 9.82
CA ILE A 246 18.96 -3.46 11.21
C ILE A 246 18.76 -4.97 11.30
N ALA A 247 17.74 -5.52 10.60
CA ALA A 247 17.50 -6.95 10.60
C ALA A 247 18.67 -7.74 10.03
N LYS A 248 19.30 -7.26 8.95
CA LYS A 248 20.46 -7.90 8.34
C LYS A 248 21.65 -7.97 9.29
N HIS A 249 21.89 -6.93 10.09
CA HIS A 249 23.08 -6.82 10.91
C HIS A 249 22.90 -7.33 12.35
N SER A 250 21.66 -7.31 12.91
CA SER A 250 21.47 -7.57 14.34
C SER A 250 20.28 -8.48 14.72
N LEU A 251 19.35 -8.78 13.79
CA LEU A 251 18.13 -9.50 14.16
C LEU A 251 17.96 -10.89 13.49
N GLY A 252 18.91 -11.31 12.64
CA GLY A 252 18.87 -12.59 11.95
C GLY A 252 18.42 -12.53 10.48
N GLY A 253 18.50 -11.37 9.86
CA GLY A 253 18.38 -11.21 8.40
C GLY A 253 16.94 -11.16 7.87
N ALA A 254 16.78 -11.63 6.63
CA ALA A 254 15.53 -11.52 5.87
C ALA A 254 14.36 -12.29 6.50
N GLY A 255 14.62 -13.44 7.10
CA GLY A 255 13.59 -14.23 7.78
C GLY A 255 13.00 -13.50 8.99
N ALA A 256 13.85 -12.86 9.80
CA ALA A 256 13.42 -12.02 10.92
C ALA A 256 12.61 -10.82 10.44
N TRP A 257 13.09 -10.10 9.42
CA TRP A 257 12.34 -8.98 8.85
C TRP A 257 11.01 -9.40 8.23
N GLY A 258 11.01 -10.50 7.47
CA GLY A 258 9.78 -11.10 6.93
C GLY A 258 8.76 -11.43 8.02
N THR A 259 9.22 -11.92 9.19
CA THR A 259 8.36 -12.18 10.34
C THR A 259 7.76 -10.89 10.91
N VAL A 260 8.54 -9.82 11.01
CA VAL A 260 8.05 -8.49 11.45
C VAL A 260 6.96 -7.97 10.51
N VAL A 261 7.21 -7.98 9.20
CA VAL A 261 6.24 -7.50 8.20
C VAL A 261 5.01 -8.41 8.13
N THR A 262 5.18 -9.72 8.36
CA THR A 262 4.06 -10.67 8.50
C THR A 262 3.18 -10.31 9.69
N GLY A 263 3.78 -9.95 10.83
CA GLY A 263 3.05 -9.47 12.00
C GLY A 263 2.19 -8.26 11.67
N GLU A 264 2.75 -7.29 10.95
CA GLU A 264 2.01 -6.10 10.50
C GLU A 264 0.82 -6.47 9.60
N GLY A 265 1.02 -7.41 8.66
CA GLY A 265 -0.06 -7.92 7.81
C GLY A 265 -1.18 -8.64 8.58
N ILE A 266 -0.83 -9.45 9.58
CA ILE A 266 -1.81 -10.10 10.46
C ILE A 266 -2.58 -9.05 11.24
N GLY A 267 -1.89 -8.06 11.81
CA GLY A 267 -2.50 -6.94 12.50
C GLY A 267 -3.47 -6.17 11.62
N ALA A 268 -3.06 -5.87 10.39
CA ALA A 268 -3.91 -5.17 9.41
C ALA A 268 -5.19 -5.96 9.09
N LEU A 269 -5.08 -7.28 8.93
CA LEU A 269 -6.24 -8.14 8.72
C LEU A 269 -7.21 -8.07 9.91
N VAL A 270 -6.71 -8.20 11.13
CA VAL A 270 -7.53 -8.12 12.35
C VAL A 270 -8.15 -6.74 12.50
N GLY A 271 -7.37 -5.68 12.26
CA GLY A 271 -7.84 -4.28 12.31
C GLY A 271 -8.98 -3.98 11.34
N ALA A 272 -8.90 -4.52 10.11
CA ALA A 272 -9.98 -4.41 9.14
C ALA A 272 -11.26 -5.10 9.62
N PHE A 273 -11.17 -6.34 10.15
CA PHE A 273 -12.33 -7.05 10.70
C PHE A 273 -12.96 -6.35 11.90
N VAL A 274 -12.14 -5.83 12.81
CA VAL A 274 -12.63 -5.06 13.96
C VAL A 274 -13.29 -3.76 13.50
N GLY A 275 -12.71 -3.09 12.50
CA GLY A 275 -13.25 -1.87 11.91
C GLY A 275 -14.66 -2.02 11.34
N LEU A 276 -15.06 -3.24 10.91
CA LEU A 276 -16.42 -3.49 10.46
C LEU A 276 -17.47 -3.31 11.57
N ARG A 277 -17.06 -3.42 12.84
CA ARG A 277 -17.97 -3.37 14.01
C ARG A 277 -17.75 -2.14 14.88
N VAL A 278 -16.60 -1.52 14.82
CA VAL A 278 -16.26 -0.37 15.68
C VAL A 278 -16.77 0.93 15.07
N ARG A 279 -17.68 1.60 15.77
CA ARG A 279 -18.25 2.90 15.39
C ARG A 279 -18.08 3.88 16.55
N PRO A 280 -16.92 4.52 16.67
CA PRO A 280 -16.66 5.39 17.81
C PRO A 280 -17.43 6.70 17.68
N GLY A 281 -18.02 7.17 18.79
CA GLY A 281 -18.70 8.46 18.85
C GLY A 281 -17.76 9.66 18.58
N ARG A 282 -16.43 9.49 18.76
CA ARG A 282 -15.38 10.45 18.42
C ARG A 282 -14.33 9.79 17.53
N PRO A 283 -14.60 9.62 16.25
CA PRO A 283 -13.77 8.79 15.36
C PRO A 283 -12.32 9.26 15.27
N TRP A 284 -12.09 10.57 15.18
CA TRP A 284 -10.75 11.10 15.00
C TRP A 284 -9.87 10.92 16.25
N VAL A 285 -10.45 10.99 17.45
CA VAL A 285 -9.73 10.68 18.70
C VAL A 285 -9.24 9.25 18.72
N VAL A 286 -10.10 8.32 18.27
CA VAL A 286 -9.72 6.89 18.16
C VAL A 286 -8.65 6.69 17.11
N VAL A 287 -8.79 7.31 15.92
CA VAL A 287 -7.77 7.24 14.86
C VAL A 287 -6.40 7.63 15.38
N GLY A 288 -6.28 8.78 16.02
CA GLY A 288 -4.97 9.19 16.50
C GLY A 288 -4.45 8.35 17.68
N ALA A 289 -5.32 7.91 18.60
CA ALA A 289 -4.90 7.04 19.68
C ALA A 289 -4.31 5.72 19.14
N VAL A 290 -4.99 5.08 18.16
CA VAL A 290 -4.47 3.86 17.56
C VAL A 290 -3.22 4.11 16.72
N PHE A 291 -3.14 5.21 15.95
CA PHE A 291 -1.92 5.53 15.21
C PHE A 291 -0.72 5.79 16.11
N SER A 292 -0.92 6.36 17.31
CA SER A 292 0.18 6.52 18.27
C SER A 292 0.80 5.19 18.68
N LEU A 293 0.04 4.09 18.66
CA LEU A 293 0.57 2.75 18.97
C LEU A 293 1.58 2.25 17.93
N THR A 294 1.58 2.82 16.71
CA THR A 294 2.60 2.48 15.69
C THR A 294 4.01 2.91 16.13
N SER A 295 4.13 3.84 17.08
CA SER A 295 5.42 4.26 17.66
C SER A 295 6.15 3.10 18.35
N VAL A 296 5.43 2.14 18.92
CA VAL A 296 6.00 1.04 19.71
C VAL A 296 6.96 0.19 18.87
N GLN A 297 6.58 -0.17 17.64
CA GLN A 297 7.46 -0.95 16.75
C GLN A 297 8.75 -0.20 16.43
N SER A 298 8.69 1.14 16.22
CA SER A 298 9.86 1.95 15.92
C SER A 298 10.81 2.06 17.11
N VAL A 299 10.27 2.19 18.34
CA VAL A 299 11.08 2.21 19.57
C VAL A 299 11.77 0.85 19.80
N LEU A 300 11.05 -0.26 19.64
CA LEU A 300 11.62 -1.59 19.82
C LEU A 300 12.67 -1.91 18.74
N LEU A 301 12.46 -1.46 17.49
CA LEU A 301 13.45 -1.58 16.44
C LEU A 301 14.71 -0.75 16.74
N ALA A 302 14.54 0.49 17.23
CA ALA A 302 15.64 1.37 17.65
C ALA A 302 16.47 0.79 18.81
N ALA A 303 15.81 0.05 19.71
CA ALA A 303 16.44 -0.61 20.85
C ALA A 303 17.08 -1.96 20.49
N HIS A 304 17.00 -2.39 19.22
CA HIS A 304 17.55 -3.67 18.72
C HIS A 304 17.11 -4.88 19.56
N VAL A 305 15.89 -4.87 20.07
CA VAL A 305 15.32 -6.01 20.83
C VAL A 305 15.09 -7.22 19.91
N SER A 306 14.67 -8.36 20.48
CA SER A 306 14.41 -9.54 19.67
C SER A 306 13.39 -9.27 18.56
N PHE A 307 13.60 -9.87 17.37
CA PHE A 307 12.68 -9.70 16.24
C PHE A 307 11.25 -10.15 16.56
N VAL A 308 11.08 -11.09 17.51
CA VAL A 308 9.77 -11.54 17.97
C VAL A 308 9.02 -10.42 18.68
N ALA A 309 9.69 -9.66 19.56
CA ALA A 309 9.07 -8.53 20.23
C ALA A 309 8.68 -7.42 19.24
N ILE A 310 9.54 -7.17 18.24
CA ILE A 310 9.25 -6.21 17.16
C ILE A 310 8.07 -6.72 16.32
N ALA A 311 7.98 -8.01 16.01
CA ALA A 311 6.88 -8.60 15.26
C ALA A 311 5.54 -8.48 16.01
N VAL A 312 5.53 -8.70 17.33
CA VAL A 312 4.34 -8.46 18.15
C VAL A 312 3.91 -7.00 18.12
N ALA A 313 4.85 -6.07 18.23
CA ALA A 313 4.56 -4.64 18.09
C ALA A 313 4.07 -4.28 16.67
N ALA A 314 4.59 -4.95 15.63
CA ALA A 314 4.14 -4.79 14.27
C ALA A 314 2.68 -5.29 14.06
N VAL A 315 2.24 -6.34 14.78
CA VAL A 315 0.81 -6.71 14.81
C VAL A 315 -0.04 -5.55 15.33
N ILE A 316 0.39 -4.89 16.41
CA ILE A 316 -0.32 -3.73 16.96
C ILE A 316 -0.32 -2.57 15.96
N ALA A 317 0.80 -2.32 15.29
CA ALA A 317 0.91 -1.26 14.30
C ALA A 317 0.02 -1.50 13.07
N GLY A 318 0.04 -2.71 12.51
CA GLY A 318 -0.82 -3.09 11.39
C GLY A 318 -2.31 -3.01 11.75
N PHE A 319 -2.68 -3.49 12.94
CA PHE A 319 -4.04 -3.34 13.50
C PHE A 319 -4.44 -1.87 13.55
N SER A 320 -3.59 -1.03 14.10
CA SER A 320 -3.83 0.40 14.28
C SER A 320 -3.99 1.14 12.95
N PHE A 321 -3.11 0.85 12.00
CA PHE A 321 -3.15 1.45 10.68
C PHE A 321 -4.44 1.08 9.92
N SER A 322 -4.81 -0.19 9.94
CA SER A 322 -5.99 -0.68 9.23
C SER A 322 -7.29 -0.21 9.88
N LEU A 323 -7.41 -0.30 11.22
CA LEU A 323 -8.57 0.19 11.95
C LEU A 323 -8.75 1.70 11.75
N GLY A 324 -7.67 2.46 11.88
CA GLY A 324 -7.69 3.91 11.66
C GLY A 324 -8.11 4.29 10.23
N GLY A 325 -7.62 3.54 9.24
CA GLY A 325 -8.00 3.71 7.84
C GLY A 325 -9.50 3.46 7.59
N VAL A 326 -10.05 2.37 8.14
CA VAL A 326 -11.50 2.06 8.03
C VAL A 326 -12.35 3.17 8.65
N ILE A 327 -11.97 3.66 9.85
CA ILE A 327 -12.70 4.74 10.53
C ILE A 327 -12.61 6.03 9.71
N TYR A 328 -11.43 6.36 9.16
CA TYR A 328 -11.23 7.55 8.34
C TYR A 328 -12.08 7.51 7.07
N GLU A 329 -12.01 6.43 6.30
CA GLU A 329 -12.78 6.29 5.07
C GLU A 329 -14.29 6.33 5.33
N THR A 330 -14.76 5.70 6.42
CA THR A 330 -16.16 5.77 6.83
C THR A 330 -16.59 7.20 7.13
N GLY A 331 -15.76 7.97 7.84
CA GLY A 331 -16.05 9.38 8.12
C GLY A 331 -16.12 10.23 6.87
N VAL A 332 -15.19 10.03 5.93
CA VAL A 332 -15.21 10.72 4.61
C VAL A 332 -16.48 10.39 3.83
N GLN A 333 -16.89 9.12 3.80
CA GLN A 333 -18.11 8.68 3.10
C GLN A 333 -19.40 9.24 3.72
N HIS A 334 -19.42 9.50 5.01
CA HIS A 334 -20.59 10.09 5.69
C HIS A 334 -20.71 11.60 5.50
N GLU A 335 -19.58 12.31 5.49
CA GLU A 335 -19.57 13.78 5.46
C GLU A 335 -19.61 14.34 4.05
N ILE A 336 -18.96 13.66 3.11
CA ILE A 336 -18.77 14.17 1.75
C ILE A 336 -19.93 13.70 0.86
N ALA A 337 -20.57 14.65 0.14
CA ALA A 337 -21.61 14.35 -0.81
C ALA A 337 -21.15 13.34 -1.88
N PRO A 338 -22.00 12.35 -2.28
CA PRO A 338 -21.59 11.28 -3.20
C PRO A 338 -20.95 11.78 -4.51
N GLU A 339 -21.42 12.94 -5.02
CA GLU A 339 -20.91 13.56 -6.26
C GLU A 339 -19.47 14.09 -6.13
N LYS A 340 -19.06 14.45 -4.91
CA LYS A 340 -17.71 14.96 -4.60
C LYS A 340 -16.78 13.89 -4.02
N LEU A 341 -17.31 12.77 -3.53
CA LEU A 341 -16.61 11.76 -2.76
C LEU A 341 -15.37 11.20 -3.48
N SER A 342 -15.50 10.83 -4.75
CA SER A 342 -14.38 10.26 -5.52
C SER A 342 -13.23 11.25 -5.68
N ARG A 343 -13.54 12.54 -5.83
CA ARG A 343 -12.54 13.60 -5.99
C ARG A 343 -11.82 13.87 -4.66
N VAL A 344 -12.56 14.01 -3.56
CA VAL A 344 -11.98 14.22 -2.22
C VAL A 344 -11.10 13.02 -1.83
N SER A 345 -11.55 11.80 -2.05
CA SER A 345 -10.75 10.58 -1.79
C SER A 345 -9.48 10.53 -2.64
N ALA A 346 -9.55 10.93 -3.92
CA ALA A 346 -8.38 11.00 -4.78
C ALA A 346 -7.33 12.02 -4.28
N TYR A 347 -7.77 13.21 -3.86
CA TYR A 347 -6.89 14.21 -3.27
C TYR A 347 -6.29 13.75 -1.94
N SER A 348 -7.09 13.17 -1.05
CA SER A 348 -6.60 12.63 0.23
C SER A 348 -5.52 11.56 -0.01
N TRP A 349 -5.74 10.62 -0.94
CA TRP A 349 -4.77 9.59 -1.29
C TRP A 349 -3.49 10.17 -1.90
N MET A 350 -3.62 11.05 -2.87
CA MET A 350 -2.48 11.68 -3.54
C MET A 350 -1.64 12.49 -2.55
N CYS A 351 -2.28 13.35 -1.74
CA CYS A 351 -1.58 14.17 -0.75
C CYS A 351 -0.92 13.31 0.34
N ALA A 352 -1.56 12.22 0.78
CA ALA A 352 -0.98 11.31 1.75
C ALA A 352 0.28 10.62 1.20
N MET A 353 0.29 10.23 -0.09
CA MET A 353 1.38 9.47 -0.70
C MET A 353 2.52 10.33 -1.24
N VAL A 354 2.29 11.65 -1.46
CA VAL A 354 3.28 12.52 -2.15
C VAL A 354 4.62 12.62 -1.44
N PHE A 355 4.62 12.53 -0.10
CA PHE A 355 5.85 12.59 0.71
C PHE A 355 6.53 11.24 0.92
N LEU A 356 5.89 10.15 0.58
CA LEU A 356 6.46 8.80 0.79
C LEU A 356 7.78 8.57 0.00
N PRO A 357 7.89 8.94 -1.30
CA PRO A 357 9.17 8.83 -2.01
C PRO A 357 10.28 9.66 -1.36
N LEU A 358 9.95 10.86 -0.86
CA LEU A 358 10.89 11.71 -0.15
C LEU A 358 11.33 11.08 1.17
N GLY A 359 10.38 10.49 1.92
CA GLY A 359 10.67 9.76 3.14
C GLY A 359 11.63 8.59 2.92
N TYR A 360 11.41 7.81 1.88
CA TYR A 360 12.30 6.74 1.50
C TYR A 360 13.71 7.24 1.11
N ALA A 361 13.80 8.27 0.26
CA ALA A 361 15.08 8.81 -0.19
C ALA A 361 15.90 9.43 0.95
N LEU A 362 15.24 10.06 1.92
CA LEU A 362 15.90 10.75 3.04
C LEU A 362 16.21 9.83 4.22
N ALA A 363 15.58 8.66 4.32
CA ALA A 363 15.70 7.80 5.50
C ALA A 363 17.14 7.37 5.80
N GLY A 364 17.88 6.94 4.78
CA GLY A 364 19.29 6.57 4.94
C GLY A 364 20.20 7.75 5.27
N PRO A 365 20.25 8.81 4.44
CA PRO A 365 21.09 9.98 4.69
C PRO A 365 20.86 10.63 6.07
N ILE A 366 19.60 10.72 6.52
CA ILE A 366 19.32 11.25 7.87
C ILE A 366 19.83 10.28 8.94
N ALA A 367 19.61 8.96 8.77
CA ALA A 367 20.09 7.97 9.71
C ALA A 367 21.63 7.95 9.81
N ASP A 368 22.33 8.17 8.69
CA ASP A 368 23.81 8.29 8.67
C ASP A 368 24.30 9.53 9.42
N ALA A 369 23.53 10.64 9.36
CA ALA A 369 23.89 11.90 10.03
C ALA A 369 23.58 11.92 11.53
N VAL A 370 22.45 11.38 11.97
CA VAL A 370 21.96 11.49 13.36
C VAL A 370 21.96 10.16 14.12
N GLY A 371 22.20 9.04 13.43
CA GLY A 371 22.12 7.68 13.96
C GLY A 371 20.73 7.06 13.77
N MET A 372 20.70 5.77 13.38
CA MET A 372 19.47 5.04 13.06
C MET A 372 18.49 4.99 14.24
N SER A 373 18.98 4.67 15.43
CA SER A 373 18.16 4.58 16.64
C SER A 373 17.56 5.94 17.01
N ALA A 374 18.36 7.02 16.92
CA ALA A 374 17.87 8.38 17.22
C ALA A 374 16.78 8.81 16.24
N TYR A 375 16.95 8.49 14.95
CA TYR A 375 15.94 8.81 13.95
C TYR A 375 14.63 8.03 14.14
N LEU A 376 14.70 6.74 14.44
CA LEU A 376 13.52 5.92 14.73
C LEU A 376 12.78 6.38 16.00
N ILE A 377 13.53 6.76 17.05
CA ILE A 377 12.95 7.33 18.29
C ILE A 377 12.32 8.69 18.01
N PHE A 378 12.97 9.53 17.20
CA PHE A 378 12.39 10.80 16.77
C PHE A 378 11.05 10.58 16.04
N GLY A 379 10.98 9.66 15.09
CA GLY A 379 9.74 9.31 14.38
C GLY A 379 8.64 8.80 15.33
N ALA A 380 9.02 7.98 16.32
CA ALA A 380 8.10 7.49 17.34
C ALA A 380 7.59 8.62 18.26
N ALA A 381 8.44 9.51 18.69
CA ALA A 381 8.05 10.68 19.50
C ALA A 381 7.18 11.65 18.70
N TRP A 382 7.54 11.87 17.42
CA TRP A 382 6.84 12.77 16.53
C TRP A 382 5.37 12.36 16.36
N ILE A 383 5.08 11.06 16.10
CA ILE A 383 3.69 10.61 15.92
C ILE A 383 2.85 10.82 17.19
N VAL A 384 3.42 10.57 18.38
CA VAL A 384 2.72 10.77 19.66
C VAL A 384 2.45 12.27 19.90
N VAL A 385 3.46 13.11 19.74
CA VAL A 385 3.35 14.55 19.96
C VAL A 385 2.37 15.20 18.97
N THR A 386 2.48 14.88 17.70
CA THR A 386 1.60 15.46 16.67
C THR A 386 0.17 14.95 16.78
N THR A 387 -0.04 13.71 17.24
CA THR A 387 -1.37 13.23 17.61
C THR A 387 -2.02 14.14 18.66
N LEU A 388 -1.29 14.49 19.73
CA LEU A 388 -1.82 15.38 20.76
C LEU A 388 -2.13 16.78 20.21
N ILE A 389 -1.28 17.32 19.33
CA ILE A 389 -1.49 18.60 18.66
C ILE A 389 -2.74 18.57 17.79
N VAL A 390 -2.89 17.54 16.93
CA VAL A 390 -4.05 17.39 16.05
C VAL A 390 -5.35 17.27 16.84
N PHE A 391 -5.32 16.59 17.99
CA PHE A 391 -6.48 16.50 18.89
C PHE A 391 -6.79 17.77 19.66
N ALA A 392 -5.84 18.68 19.81
CA ALA A 392 -6.12 19.99 20.37
C ALA A 392 -7.01 20.84 19.43
N VAL A 393 -7.03 20.52 18.12
CA VAL A 393 -7.84 21.26 17.13
C VAL A 393 -9.32 20.93 17.32
N PRO A 394 -10.20 21.94 17.56
CA PRO A 394 -11.62 21.71 17.82
C PRO A 394 -12.35 20.98 16.70
N ALA A 395 -12.01 21.23 15.43
CA ALA A 395 -12.59 20.56 14.26
C ALA A 395 -12.35 19.05 14.25
N VAL A 396 -11.27 18.58 14.85
CA VAL A 396 -10.94 17.15 15.00
C VAL A 396 -11.53 16.60 16.29
N ARG A 397 -11.28 17.26 17.41
CA ARG A 397 -11.69 16.77 18.75
C ARG A 397 -13.20 16.68 18.92
N ASN A 398 -13.95 17.65 18.41
CA ASN A 398 -15.38 17.76 18.63
C ASN A 398 -16.22 17.07 17.56
N TYR A 399 -15.59 16.53 16.52
CA TYR A 399 -16.30 15.80 15.47
C TYR A 399 -16.97 14.55 16.04
N ARG A 400 -18.25 14.38 15.72
CA ARG A 400 -19.06 13.21 16.09
C ARG A 400 -19.77 12.65 14.86
N LEU A 401 -19.78 11.34 14.73
CA LEU A 401 -20.66 10.71 13.75
C LEU A 401 -22.11 10.97 14.12
N PRO A 402 -23.01 11.26 13.14
CA PRO A 402 -24.44 11.40 13.38
C PRO A 402 -25.02 10.15 14.04
N GLU A 403 -25.92 10.32 15.01
CA GLU A 403 -26.54 9.20 15.75
C GLU A 403 -27.28 8.21 14.84
N ALA A 404 -27.86 8.69 13.74
CA ALA A 404 -28.48 7.82 12.71
C ALA A 404 -27.50 6.84 12.06
N ALA A 405 -26.20 7.20 11.97
CA ALA A 405 -25.15 6.32 11.46
C ALA A 405 -24.74 5.23 12.48
N ILE A 406 -24.97 5.50 13.76
CA ILE A 406 -24.67 4.57 14.87
C ILE A 406 -25.82 3.57 15.06
N ALA A 407 -27.06 4.00 14.82
CA ALA A 407 -28.29 3.20 15.04
C ALA A 407 -28.64 2.25 13.87
N ALA A 408 -28.08 2.44 12.68
CA ALA A 408 -28.37 1.66 11.47
C ALA A 408 -27.52 0.37 11.35
N SER A 409 -26.87 -0.04 12.40
CA SER A 409 -26.02 -1.25 12.52
C SER A 409 -26.58 -2.25 13.50
#